data_c9056c639edef80f316a34d3d3f43cf4
#
_entry.id   c9056c639edef80f316a34d3d3f43cf4
#
_cell.length_a   1.000
_cell.length_b   1.000
_cell.length_c   1.000
_cell.angle_alpha   90.00
_cell.angle_beta   90.00
_cell.angle_gamma   90.00
#
_symmetry.space_group_name_H-M   'P 1'
#
loop_
_entity.id
_entity.type
_entity.pdbx_description
1 polymer ?
#
loop_
_entity_poly.entity_id
_entity_poly.type
_entity_poly.pdbx_seq_one_letter_code
_entity_poly.pdbx_strand_id
1 'polypeptide(L)'
;MMRHLCLLFLLCFGSLWSSVAQGPGLLIQQYSKASYDLEYYRKWNFDVLLQPHLSKPTNRESKGKLQLNFGGRVYYRMTKSFGLRSGVDFHSIKYQYAYESDNSVDNLNFLRLPLLLSVYPVKRLCLSLGGSYQFFLSGTGQPPPATEPLPYPSRSFINSIGVMASAHYRVYRKFSASLGFHFQKRSSNPIDRLSQNFKGFSLGVAYTLLNPNQPKK
;
A
#
# COMPACT_ATOMS: atom_id res chain seq x y z
N MET A 1 25.10 2.28 -7.83
CA MET A 1 23.94 2.49 -6.95
C MET A 1 23.28 1.21 -6.44
N MET A 2 23.12 0.16 -7.23
CA MET A 2 22.54 -1.14 -6.81
C MET A 2 23.35 -1.90 -5.72
N ARG A 3 24.68 -1.81 -5.72
CA ARG A 3 25.55 -2.51 -4.73
C ARG A 3 25.34 -2.03 -3.28
N HIS A 4 25.09 -0.75 -3.08
CA HIS A 4 24.86 -0.19 -1.73
C HIS A 4 23.47 -0.51 -1.19
N LEU A 5 22.48 -0.69 -2.06
CA LEU A 5 21.12 -1.07 -1.67
C LEU A 5 21.07 -2.53 -1.16
N CYS A 6 21.82 -3.44 -1.81
CA CYS A 6 21.94 -4.84 -1.38
C CYS A 6 22.68 -4.95 -0.04
N LEU A 7 23.69 -4.12 0.21
CA LEU A 7 24.44 -4.10 1.48
C LEU A 7 23.57 -3.61 2.64
N LEU A 8 22.75 -2.58 2.41
CA LEU A 8 21.79 -2.08 3.40
C LEU A 8 20.70 -3.13 3.72
N PHE A 9 20.25 -3.88 2.71
CA PHE A 9 19.28 -4.95 2.89
C PHE A 9 19.86 -6.12 3.69
N LEU A 10 21.12 -6.51 3.41
CA LEU A 10 21.85 -7.54 4.14
C LEU A 10 22.15 -7.14 5.60
N LEU A 11 22.51 -5.87 5.85
CA LEU A 11 22.71 -5.34 7.20
C LEU A 11 21.41 -5.31 8.02
N CYS A 12 20.28 -4.93 7.41
CA CYS A 12 18.99 -4.98 8.06
C CYS A 12 18.51 -6.40 8.37
N PHE A 13 18.79 -7.36 7.49
CA PHE A 13 18.46 -8.78 7.73
C PHE A 13 19.43 -9.44 8.72
N GLY A 14 20.70 -9.11 8.69
CA GLY A 14 21.70 -9.63 9.62
C GLY A 14 21.45 -9.23 11.06
N SER A 15 20.97 -8.00 11.30
CA SER A 15 20.60 -7.52 12.64
C SER A 15 19.34 -8.19 13.20
N LEU A 16 18.46 -8.72 12.35
CA LEU A 16 17.28 -9.47 12.78
C LEU A 16 17.63 -10.90 13.27
N TRP A 17 18.72 -11.47 12.80
CA TRP A 17 19.16 -12.81 13.23
C TRP A 17 19.92 -12.80 14.55
N SER A 18 20.62 -11.73 14.88
CA SER A 18 21.31 -11.61 16.18
C SER A 18 20.37 -11.45 17.38
N SER A 19 19.11 -11.04 17.16
CA SER A 19 18.11 -10.93 18.22
C SER A 19 17.48 -12.28 18.62
N VAL A 20 17.70 -13.35 17.88
CA VAL A 20 17.18 -14.70 18.17
C VAL A 20 18.12 -15.48 19.13
N ALA A 21 19.35 -15.02 19.31
CA ALA A 21 20.35 -15.68 20.15
C ALA A 21 20.25 -15.37 21.66
N GLN A 22 19.30 -14.54 22.07
CA GLN A 22 19.01 -14.33 23.51
C GLN A 22 18.19 -15.50 24.03
N GLY A 23 18.82 -16.28 24.92
CA GLY A 23 18.31 -17.55 25.42
C GLY A 23 16.90 -17.51 26.01
N PRO A 24 16.27 -18.68 26.20
CA PRO A 24 14.85 -18.83 26.57
C PRO A 24 14.45 -18.16 27.88
N GLY A 25 15.39 -17.87 28.79
CA GLY A 25 15.12 -17.23 30.07
C GLY A 25 14.62 -15.77 29.99
N LEU A 26 15.14 -14.97 29.03
CA LEU A 26 14.71 -13.58 28.83
C LEU A 26 13.34 -13.52 28.14
N LEU A 27 13.03 -14.49 27.28
CA LEU A 27 11.70 -14.62 26.69
C LEU A 27 10.63 -14.90 27.74
N ILE A 28 10.91 -15.77 28.71
CA ILE A 28 9.96 -16.12 29.79
C ILE A 28 9.66 -14.90 30.68
N GLN A 29 10.67 -14.08 31.03
CA GLN A 29 10.44 -12.85 31.80
C GLN A 29 9.64 -11.78 31.03
N GLN A 30 9.80 -11.67 29.70
CA GLN A 30 8.95 -10.82 28.89
C GLN A 30 7.51 -11.35 28.77
N TYR A 31 7.32 -12.69 28.83
CA TYR A 31 6.00 -13.32 28.76
C TYR A 31 5.23 -13.26 30.08
N SER A 32 5.88 -13.22 31.24
CA SER A 32 5.22 -13.12 32.54
C SER A 32 4.64 -11.73 32.85
N LYS A 33 5.12 -10.67 32.19
CA LYS A 33 4.48 -9.34 32.15
C LYS A 33 3.33 -9.24 31.12
N ALA A 34 2.88 -10.34 30.59
CA ALA A 34 2.07 -10.45 29.35
C ALA A 34 0.59 -10.18 29.53
N SER A 35 0.09 -9.81 30.71
CA SER A 35 -1.35 -9.51 30.85
C SER A 35 -1.77 -8.21 30.10
N TYR A 36 -0.84 -7.29 29.87
CA TYR A 36 -1.07 -6.10 29.05
C TYR A 36 -0.84 -6.32 27.55
N ASP A 37 -0.23 -7.43 27.15
CA ASP A 37 0.19 -7.69 25.75
C ASP A 37 -0.86 -8.38 24.90
N LEU A 38 -1.88 -8.99 25.51
CA LEU A 38 -2.97 -9.65 24.77
C LEU A 38 -3.78 -8.67 23.90
N GLU A 39 -3.80 -7.40 24.25
CA GLU A 39 -4.51 -6.37 23.46
C GLU A 39 -3.84 -6.10 22.10
N TYR A 40 -2.55 -6.37 21.97
CA TYR A 40 -1.78 -6.13 20.73
C TYR A 40 -1.63 -7.36 19.84
N TYR A 41 -1.79 -8.57 20.38
CA TYR A 41 -1.71 -9.80 19.59
C TYR A 41 -3.11 -10.31 19.27
N ARG A 42 -3.59 -9.92 18.11
CA ARG A 42 -4.88 -10.37 17.60
C ARG A 42 -4.67 -11.07 16.27
N LYS A 43 -5.28 -12.25 16.15
CA LYS A 43 -5.15 -13.09 14.96
C LYS A 43 -5.76 -12.43 13.73
N TRP A 44 -6.93 -11.80 13.88
CA TRP A 44 -7.65 -11.08 12.85
C TRP A 44 -7.83 -9.61 13.24
N ASN A 45 -7.60 -8.70 12.28
CA ASN A 45 -7.95 -7.29 12.40
C ASN A 45 -8.59 -6.81 11.10
N PHE A 46 -9.56 -5.93 11.21
CA PHE A 46 -10.25 -5.30 10.09
C PHE A 46 -10.12 -3.79 10.22
N ASP A 47 -9.54 -3.16 9.23
CA ASP A 47 -9.30 -1.73 9.21
C ASP A 47 -10.00 -1.09 8.02
N VAL A 48 -10.51 0.12 8.21
CA VAL A 48 -10.84 1.06 7.14
C VAL A 48 -9.67 2.01 6.97
N LEU A 49 -9.35 2.30 5.73
CA LEU A 49 -8.18 3.06 5.34
C LEU A 49 -8.60 4.27 4.52
N LEU A 50 -8.02 5.42 4.83
CA LEU A 50 -8.11 6.65 4.05
C LEU A 50 -6.70 7.16 3.79
N GLN A 51 -6.33 7.26 2.50
CA GLN A 51 -4.95 7.59 2.10
C GLN A 51 -4.93 8.61 0.96
N PRO A 52 -4.63 9.88 1.23
CA PRO A 52 -4.13 10.77 0.21
C PRO A 52 -2.85 10.20 -0.41
N HIS A 53 -2.75 10.27 -1.73
CA HIS A 53 -1.61 9.76 -2.46
C HIS A 53 -1.28 10.61 -3.67
N LEU A 54 -0.02 10.52 -4.09
CA LEU A 54 0.51 11.10 -5.30
C LEU A 54 1.02 9.98 -6.19
N SER A 55 0.47 9.85 -7.38
CA SER A 55 0.89 8.86 -8.38
C SER A 55 1.16 9.52 -9.71
N LYS A 56 2.16 9.03 -10.41
CA LYS A 56 2.52 9.52 -11.74
C LYS A 56 3.01 8.39 -12.64
N PRO A 57 2.86 8.52 -13.96
CA PRO A 57 3.53 7.66 -14.93
C PRO A 57 5.05 7.69 -14.76
N THR A 58 5.70 6.57 -15.06
CA THR A 58 7.17 6.46 -14.96
C THR A 58 7.86 6.89 -16.26
N ASN A 59 7.21 6.68 -17.40
CA ASN A 59 7.81 6.80 -18.72
C ASN A 59 7.55 8.15 -19.41
N ARG A 60 6.91 9.09 -18.73
CA ARG A 60 6.54 10.38 -19.30
C ARG A 60 6.82 11.50 -18.31
N GLU A 61 7.25 12.65 -18.81
CA GLU A 61 7.27 13.86 -17.99
C GLU A 61 5.85 14.23 -17.60
N SER A 62 5.53 14.01 -16.36
CA SER A 62 4.18 14.21 -15.84
C SER A 62 4.22 14.65 -14.39
N LYS A 63 3.23 15.46 -14.01
CA LYS A 63 3.02 15.88 -12.63
C LYS A 63 1.84 15.11 -12.05
N GLY A 64 2.09 14.28 -11.05
CA GLY A 64 1.02 13.65 -10.27
C GLY A 64 0.19 14.70 -9.54
N LYS A 65 -1.12 14.49 -9.48
CA LYS A 65 -2.04 15.29 -8.66
C LYS A 65 -2.47 14.49 -7.45
N LEU A 66 -2.66 15.17 -6.34
CA LEU A 66 -3.12 14.55 -5.10
C LEU A 66 -4.50 13.93 -5.31
N GLN A 67 -4.64 12.67 -4.93
CA GLN A 67 -5.89 11.91 -4.97
C GLN A 67 -6.13 11.23 -3.63
N LEU A 68 -7.35 10.80 -3.40
CA LEU A 68 -7.76 10.11 -2.18
C LEU A 68 -8.08 8.65 -2.49
N ASN A 69 -7.35 7.75 -1.84
CA ASN A 69 -7.68 6.32 -1.81
C ASN A 69 -8.47 6.01 -0.54
N PHE A 70 -9.42 5.11 -0.65
CA PHE A 70 -10.13 4.57 0.49
C PHE A 70 -10.36 3.07 0.30
N GLY A 71 -10.45 2.33 1.40
CA GLY A 71 -10.64 0.89 1.31
C GLY A 71 -10.73 0.19 2.65
N GLY A 72 -10.97 -1.11 2.57
CA GLY A 72 -10.99 -2.03 3.69
C GLY A 72 -9.79 -2.97 3.67
N ARG A 73 -9.21 -3.21 4.82
CA ARG A 73 -8.05 -4.12 5.00
C ARG A 73 -8.36 -5.20 6.00
N VAL A 74 -7.86 -6.38 5.70
CA VAL A 74 -7.90 -7.55 6.58
C VAL A 74 -6.48 -7.96 6.87
N TYR A 75 -6.18 -8.14 8.13
CA TYR A 75 -4.89 -8.63 8.61
C TYR A 75 -5.09 -9.97 9.27
N TYR A 76 -4.31 -10.96 8.87
CA TYR A 76 -4.22 -12.25 9.52
C TYR A 76 -2.82 -12.44 10.09
N ARG A 77 -2.69 -12.44 11.40
CA ARG A 77 -1.45 -12.71 12.11
C ARG A 77 -1.24 -14.21 12.26
N MET A 78 -0.25 -14.75 11.57
CA MET A 78 0.14 -16.17 11.68
C MET A 78 0.94 -16.40 12.97
N THR A 79 1.88 -15.48 13.25
CA THR A 79 2.72 -15.50 14.45
C THR A 79 2.77 -14.12 15.10
N LYS A 80 3.51 -13.95 16.20
CA LYS A 80 3.73 -12.63 16.82
C LYS A 80 4.46 -11.66 15.90
N SER A 81 5.32 -12.18 15.02
CA SER A 81 6.19 -11.39 14.13
C SER A 81 5.75 -11.35 12.68
N PHE A 82 4.91 -12.30 12.23
CA PHE A 82 4.52 -12.44 10.83
C PHE A 82 3.02 -12.52 10.64
N GLY A 83 2.55 -12.03 9.52
CA GLY A 83 1.16 -12.10 9.11
C GLY A 83 0.97 -11.85 7.63
N LEU A 84 -0.26 -12.06 7.18
CA LEU A 84 -0.74 -11.70 5.85
C LEU A 84 -1.68 -10.50 5.95
N ARG A 85 -1.68 -9.71 4.91
CA ARG A 85 -2.55 -8.57 4.76
C ARG A 85 -3.16 -8.57 3.37
N SER A 86 -4.47 -8.43 3.32
CA SER A 86 -5.23 -8.31 2.08
C SER A 86 -6.29 -7.22 2.23
N GLY A 87 -7.12 -7.04 1.21
CA GLY A 87 -8.24 -6.08 1.28
C GLY A 87 -8.69 -5.63 -0.09
N VAL A 88 -9.48 -4.58 -0.07
CA VAL A 88 -10.02 -3.93 -1.28
C VAL A 88 -9.85 -2.43 -1.13
N ASP A 89 -9.24 -1.79 -2.12
CA ASP A 89 -9.08 -0.33 -2.16
C ASP A 89 -9.65 0.24 -3.45
N PHE A 90 -10.36 1.34 -3.35
CA PHE A 90 -10.58 2.24 -4.46
C PHE A 90 -9.34 3.12 -4.64
N HIS A 91 -8.73 3.06 -5.83
CA HIS A 91 -7.46 3.73 -6.15
C HIS A 91 -7.62 4.60 -7.39
N SER A 92 -7.59 5.92 -7.21
CA SER A 92 -7.71 6.87 -8.32
C SER A 92 -6.35 7.49 -8.60
N ILE A 93 -5.92 7.51 -9.87
CA ILE A 93 -4.67 8.12 -10.32
C ILE A 93 -5.00 9.31 -11.19
N LYS A 94 -4.58 10.50 -10.79
CA LYS A 94 -4.72 11.72 -11.59
C LYS A 94 -3.36 12.33 -11.85
N TYR A 95 -3.07 12.61 -13.11
CA TYR A 95 -1.80 13.21 -13.52
C TYR A 95 -1.98 14.15 -14.69
N GLN A 96 -1.05 15.09 -14.80
CA GLN A 96 -0.99 16.08 -15.87
C GLN A 96 0.28 15.86 -16.67
N TYR A 97 0.20 15.96 -17.98
CA TYR A 97 1.32 15.84 -18.90
C TYR A 97 1.22 16.85 -20.05
N ALA A 98 2.35 17.17 -20.65
CA ALA A 98 2.37 18.01 -21.85
C ALA A 98 1.83 17.23 -23.07
N TYR A 99 0.90 17.83 -23.76
CA TYR A 99 0.35 17.33 -25.02
C TYR A 99 0.37 18.48 -26.03
N GLU A 100 1.23 18.35 -27.07
CA GLU A 100 1.49 19.43 -28.02
C GLU A 100 1.92 20.72 -27.31
N SER A 101 1.18 21.80 -27.48
CA SER A 101 1.44 23.10 -26.83
C SER A 101 0.77 23.27 -25.47
N ASP A 102 -0.13 22.36 -25.08
CA ASP A 102 -0.98 22.48 -23.91
C ASP A 102 -0.81 21.32 -22.93
N ASN A 103 -1.47 21.41 -21.77
CA ASN A 103 -1.48 20.39 -20.74
C ASN A 103 -2.73 19.53 -20.81
N SER A 104 -2.55 18.22 -20.87
CA SER A 104 -3.62 17.23 -20.75
C SER A 104 -3.69 16.69 -19.32
N VAL A 105 -4.88 16.34 -18.86
CA VAL A 105 -5.12 15.75 -17.54
C VAL A 105 -5.85 14.43 -17.69
N ASP A 106 -5.27 13.38 -17.14
CA ASP A 106 -5.89 12.07 -17.06
C ASP A 106 -6.32 11.75 -15.64
N ASN A 107 -7.47 11.09 -15.52
CA ASN A 107 -7.98 10.56 -14.27
C ASN A 107 -8.39 9.10 -14.48
N LEU A 108 -7.76 8.18 -13.77
CA LEU A 108 -7.94 6.73 -13.91
C LEU A 108 -8.38 6.15 -12.57
N ASN A 109 -9.42 5.34 -12.58
CA ASN A 109 -9.97 4.70 -11.39
C ASN A 109 -9.79 3.19 -11.45
N PHE A 110 -9.27 2.63 -10.38
CA PHE A 110 -9.00 1.20 -10.22
C PHE A 110 -9.60 0.67 -8.93
N LEU A 111 -10.02 -0.59 -8.95
CA LEU A 111 -10.23 -1.39 -7.75
C LEU A 111 -8.97 -2.23 -7.52
N ARG A 112 -8.32 -2.06 -6.39
CA ARG A 112 -7.06 -2.72 -6.07
C ARG A 112 -7.24 -3.77 -4.99
N LEU A 113 -6.72 -4.97 -5.27
CA LEU A 113 -6.67 -6.11 -4.35
C LEU A 113 -5.20 -6.37 -3.98
N PRO A 114 -4.72 -5.92 -2.83
CA PRO A 114 -3.37 -6.22 -2.36
C PRO A 114 -3.31 -7.60 -1.69
N LEU A 115 -2.15 -8.24 -1.81
CA LEU A 115 -1.75 -9.40 -1.02
C LEU A 115 -0.31 -9.19 -0.55
N LEU A 116 -0.15 -8.93 0.75
CA LEU A 116 1.10 -8.49 1.32
C LEU A 116 1.50 -9.40 2.48
N LEU A 117 2.79 -9.73 2.53
CA LEU A 117 3.42 -10.28 3.72
C LEU A 117 3.71 -9.15 4.69
N SER A 118 3.37 -9.35 5.96
CA SER A 118 3.52 -8.35 7.01
C SER A 118 4.47 -8.85 8.09
N VAL A 119 5.37 -7.96 8.52
CA VAL A 119 6.33 -8.20 9.60
C VAL A 119 6.06 -7.18 10.70
N TYR A 120 6.11 -7.62 11.95
CA TYR A 120 5.87 -6.80 13.14
C TYR A 120 7.15 -6.73 13.98
N PRO A 121 8.13 -5.85 13.63
CA PRO A 121 9.40 -5.75 14.34
C PRO A 121 9.21 -5.25 15.77
N VAL A 122 8.22 -4.41 16.00
CA VAL A 122 7.80 -3.95 17.33
C VAL A 122 6.27 -3.92 17.43
N LYS A 123 5.74 -3.89 18.65
CA LYS A 123 4.29 -4.00 18.93
C LYS A 123 3.39 -3.04 18.13
N ARG A 124 3.89 -1.83 17.85
CA ARG A 124 3.11 -0.77 17.18
C ARG A 124 3.41 -0.59 15.71
N LEU A 125 4.47 -1.23 15.20
CA LEU A 125 4.91 -1.08 13.81
C LEU A 125 4.63 -2.35 13.02
N CYS A 126 3.98 -2.19 11.87
CA CYS A 126 3.75 -3.22 10.88
C CYS A 126 4.37 -2.78 9.56
N LEU A 127 5.30 -3.54 9.05
CA LEU A 127 5.89 -3.38 7.72
C LEU A 127 5.30 -4.43 6.80
N SER A 128 4.87 -4.05 5.62
CA SER A 128 4.25 -4.97 4.66
C SER A 128 4.83 -4.79 3.27
N LEU A 129 5.06 -5.90 2.58
CA LEU A 129 5.56 -5.95 1.21
C LEU A 129 4.84 -7.06 0.45
N GLY A 130 4.50 -6.82 -0.81
CA GLY A 130 3.90 -7.85 -1.66
C GLY A 130 3.34 -7.32 -2.96
N GLY A 131 2.43 -8.09 -3.54
CA GLY A 131 1.78 -7.80 -4.80
C GLY A 131 0.41 -7.14 -4.64
N SER A 132 -0.07 -6.56 -5.73
CA SER A 132 -1.46 -6.12 -5.86
C SER A 132 -1.96 -6.40 -7.27
N TYR A 133 -3.22 -6.80 -7.36
CA TYR A 133 -3.95 -6.85 -8.61
C TYR A 133 -4.89 -5.65 -8.69
N GLN A 134 -4.97 -5.03 -9.87
CA GLN A 134 -5.74 -3.81 -10.07
C GLN A 134 -6.69 -3.99 -11.25
N PHE A 135 -7.97 -3.89 -10.97
CA PHE A 135 -9.02 -3.87 -11.96
C PHE A 135 -9.25 -2.45 -12.42
N PHE A 136 -9.15 -2.20 -13.71
CA PHE A 136 -9.55 -0.91 -14.29
C PHE A 136 -11.06 -0.77 -14.25
N LEU A 137 -11.56 0.33 -13.69
CA LEU A 137 -12.98 0.64 -13.61
C LEU A 137 -13.40 1.67 -14.64
N SER A 138 -12.71 2.79 -14.68
CA SER A 138 -13.03 3.90 -15.57
C SER A 138 -11.84 4.85 -15.71
N GLY A 139 -11.84 5.64 -16.76
CA GLY A 139 -10.87 6.69 -16.97
C GLY A 139 -11.43 7.81 -17.81
N THR A 140 -10.94 9.02 -17.58
CA THR A 140 -11.24 10.20 -18.37
C THR A 140 -9.95 10.92 -18.71
N GLY A 141 -9.86 11.42 -19.94
CA GLY A 141 -8.79 12.28 -20.41
C GLY A 141 -9.35 13.64 -20.82
N GLN A 142 -8.58 14.68 -20.60
CA GLN A 142 -8.92 16.02 -21.07
C GLN A 142 -7.79 16.54 -21.97
N PRO A 143 -7.75 16.09 -23.25
CA PRO A 143 -6.80 16.62 -24.21
C PRO A 143 -7.23 18.02 -24.67
N PRO A 144 -6.32 18.97 -24.87
CA PRO A 144 -6.64 20.25 -25.49
C PRO A 144 -7.17 20.05 -26.92
N PRO A 145 -8.10 20.88 -27.43
CA PRO A 145 -8.75 22.02 -26.77
C PRO A 145 -10.00 21.68 -25.96
N ALA A 146 -10.19 20.39 -25.61
CA ALA A 146 -11.41 19.95 -24.89
C ALA A 146 -11.54 20.63 -23.53
N THR A 147 -12.68 21.29 -23.34
CA THR A 147 -13.04 21.95 -22.06
C THR A 147 -13.58 20.94 -21.04
N GLU A 148 -14.12 19.80 -21.51
CA GLU A 148 -14.71 18.77 -20.68
C GLU A 148 -13.90 17.45 -20.73
N PRO A 149 -13.86 16.71 -19.62
CA PRO A 149 -13.22 15.39 -19.59
C PRO A 149 -13.97 14.40 -20.48
N LEU A 150 -13.27 13.78 -21.43
CA LEU A 150 -13.82 12.75 -22.30
C LEU A 150 -13.53 11.37 -21.70
N PRO A 151 -14.51 10.44 -21.68
CA PRO A 151 -14.28 9.08 -21.24
C PRO A 151 -13.35 8.35 -22.19
N TYR A 152 -12.42 7.59 -21.64
CA TYR A 152 -11.59 6.70 -22.44
C TYR A 152 -12.42 5.54 -23.00
N PRO A 153 -12.21 5.13 -24.28
CA PRO A 153 -12.83 3.95 -24.84
C PRO A 153 -12.60 2.72 -23.95
N SER A 154 -13.58 1.84 -23.90
CA SER A 154 -13.44 0.53 -23.26
C SER A 154 -12.27 -0.20 -23.90
N ARG A 155 -11.30 -0.66 -23.08
CA ARG A 155 -10.04 -1.31 -23.45
C ARG A 155 -8.82 -0.40 -23.65
N SER A 156 -8.92 0.92 -23.50
CA SER A 156 -7.71 1.78 -23.47
C SER A 156 -6.80 1.44 -22.31
N PHE A 157 -7.37 0.98 -21.20
CA PHE A 157 -6.63 0.50 -20.02
C PHE A 157 -7.01 -0.93 -19.72
N ILE A 158 -6.06 -1.68 -19.18
CA ILE A 158 -6.22 -3.08 -18.82
C ILE A 158 -5.96 -3.29 -17.34
N ASN A 159 -6.47 -4.42 -16.85
CA ASN A 159 -6.11 -4.88 -15.52
C ASN A 159 -4.60 -5.08 -15.40
N SER A 160 -4.04 -4.78 -14.27
CA SER A 160 -2.60 -4.79 -14.08
C SER A 160 -2.18 -5.36 -12.73
N ILE A 161 -0.93 -5.76 -12.68
CA ILE A 161 -0.28 -6.19 -11.44
C ILE A 161 0.70 -5.11 -10.99
N GLY A 162 0.90 -5.04 -9.68
CA GLY A 162 1.83 -4.10 -9.08
C GLY A 162 2.52 -4.67 -7.86
N VAL A 163 3.50 -3.92 -7.38
CA VAL A 163 4.19 -4.18 -6.12
C VAL A 163 3.85 -3.07 -5.14
N MET A 164 3.65 -3.42 -3.88
CA MET A 164 3.36 -2.48 -2.81
C MET A 164 4.26 -2.73 -1.61
N ALA A 165 4.73 -1.64 -1.03
CA ALA A 165 5.36 -1.63 0.28
C ALA A 165 4.64 -0.64 1.18
N SER A 166 4.47 -0.95 2.45
CA SER A 166 3.83 -0.04 3.39
C SER A 166 4.33 -0.23 4.82
N ALA A 167 4.32 0.87 5.56
CA ALA A 167 4.57 0.91 6.99
C ALA A 167 3.31 1.46 7.69
N HIS A 168 2.88 0.78 8.74
CA HIS A 168 1.77 1.19 9.59
C HIS A 168 2.25 1.31 11.01
N TYR A 169 2.03 2.46 11.61
CA TYR A 169 2.35 2.73 13.00
C TYR A 169 1.08 3.02 13.78
N ARG A 170 0.80 2.23 14.82
CA ARG A 170 -0.35 2.45 15.71
C ARG A 170 -0.08 3.64 16.62
N VAL A 171 -0.75 4.75 16.32
CA VAL A 171 -0.61 6.00 17.07
C VAL A 171 -1.41 5.94 18.37
N TYR A 172 -2.67 5.56 18.28
CA TYR A 172 -3.58 5.53 19.42
C TYR A 172 -4.63 4.44 19.27
N ARG A 173 -4.85 3.64 20.30
CA ARG A 173 -5.87 2.56 20.38
C ARG A 173 -6.24 1.93 19.02
N LYS A 174 -7.24 2.50 18.34
CA LYS A 174 -7.78 2.01 17.05
C LYS A 174 -7.23 2.77 15.84
N PHE A 175 -6.43 3.82 16.03
CA PHE A 175 -5.91 4.64 14.96
C PHE A 175 -4.46 4.30 14.63
N SER A 176 -4.16 4.17 13.35
CA SER A 176 -2.82 3.95 12.82
C SER A 176 -2.51 4.95 11.72
N ALA A 177 -1.32 5.52 11.75
CA ALA A 177 -0.75 6.24 10.61
C ALA A 177 -0.17 5.23 9.62
N SER A 178 -0.24 5.52 8.34
CA SER A 178 0.27 4.66 7.28
C SER A 178 1.09 5.45 6.27
N LEU A 179 2.20 4.87 5.85
CA LEU A 179 3.02 5.32 4.73
C LEU A 179 3.05 4.18 3.71
N GLY A 180 2.85 4.49 2.44
CA GLY A 180 2.83 3.48 1.38
C GLY A 180 3.60 3.92 0.15
N PHE A 181 4.15 2.94 -0.52
CA PHE A 181 4.71 3.05 -1.86
C PHE A 181 4.06 1.99 -2.74
N HIS A 182 3.75 2.34 -3.98
CA HIS A 182 3.28 1.37 -4.95
C HIS A 182 3.93 1.60 -6.31
N PHE A 183 4.11 0.50 -7.01
CA PHE A 183 4.53 0.46 -8.40
C PHE A 183 3.55 -0.45 -9.14
N GLN A 184 2.90 0.07 -10.17
CA GLN A 184 1.93 -0.63 -11.01
C GLN A 184 2.53 -0.79 -12.39
N LYS A 185 2.61 -2.02 -12.86
CA LYS A 185 3.19 -2.35 -14.15
C LYS A 185 2.10 -2.33 -15.21
N ARG A 186 2.33 -1.60 -16.28
CA ARG A 186 1.60 -1.63 -17.55
C ARG A 186 0.08 -1.73 -17.40
N SER A 187 -0.56 -0.60 -17.24
CA SER A 187 -2.02 -0.51 -17.14
C SER A 187 -2.71 -0.07 -18.42
N SER A 188 -1.98 0.25 -19.47
CA SER A 188 -2.52 0.65 -20.76
C SER A 188 -2.38 -0.45 -21.82
N ASN A 189 -3.27 -0.44 -22.80
CA ASN A 189 -3.20 -1.35 -23.97
C ASN A 189 -1.93 -1.02 -24.77
N PRO A 190 -1.16 -2.04 -25.23
CA PRO A 190 0.05 -1.84 -26.03
C PRO A 190 -0.18 -1.19 -27.40
N ILE A 191 -1.40 -1.20 -27.91
CA ILE A 191 -1.75 -0.59 -29.19
C ILE A 191 -1.74 0.95 -29.09
N ASP A 192 -2.15 1.48 -27.96
CA ASP A 192 -2.01 2.90 -27.68
C ASP A 192 -0.60 3.11 -27.17
N ARG A 193 0.20 3.93 -27.82
CA ARG A 193 1.60 4.30 -27.49
C ARG A 193 1.83 4.74 -26.03
N LEU A 194 0.87 4.49 -25.16
CA LEU A 194 0.71 4.90 -23.77
C LEU A 194 1.01 3.76 -22.78
N SER A 195 1.84 2.79 -23.13
CA SER A 195 2.28 1.76 -22.17
C SER A 195 2.95 2.42 -20.95
N GLN A 196 2.20 2.68 -19.90
CA GLN A 196 2.65 3.42 -18.75
C GLN A 196 2.68 2.54 -17.51
N ASN A 197 3.83 2.56 -16.86
CA ASN A 197 3.94 2.10 -15.47
C ASN A 197 3.63 3.28 -14.56
N PHE A 198 2.94 3.05 -13.47
CA PHE A 198 2.65 4.07 -12.48
C PHE A 198 3.44 3.80 -11.19
N LYS A 199 3.94 4.86 -10.59
CA LYS A 199 4.54 4.83 -9.25
C LYS A 199 3.94 5.92 -8.39
N GLY A 200 3.83 5.64 -7.09
CA GLY A 200 3.27 6.64 -6.19
C GLY A 200 3.58 6.37 -4.73
N PHE A 201 3.39 7.43 -3.96
CA PHE A 201 3.50 7.43 -2.52
C PHE A 201 2.15 7.79 -1.91
N SER A 202 1.86 7.21 -0.77
CA SER A 202 0.65 7.49 0.01
C SER A 202 0.98 7.71 1.46
N LEU A 203 0.27 8.65 2.07
CA LEU A 203 0.25 8.86 3.51
C LEU A 203 -1.21 8.74 3.95
N GLY A 204 -1.51 8.12 5.08
CA GLY A 204 -2.91 7.98 5.46
C GLY A 204 -3.14 7.56 6.89
N VAL A 205 -4.41 7.38 7.17
CA VAL A 205 -4.91 6.93 8.48
C VAL A 205 -5.74 5.68 8.28
N ALA A 206 -5.55 4.72 9.17
CA ALA A 206 -6.38 3.53 9.26
C ALA A 206 -7.09 3.50 10.61
N TYR A 207 -8.36 3.07 10.59
CA TYR A 207 -9.18 2.85 11.77
C TYR A 207 -9.57 1.38 11.89
N THR A 208 -9.22 0.77 13.01
CA THR A 208 -9.55 -0.64 13.30
C THR A 208 -11.02 -0.76 13.75
N LEU A 209 -11.84 -1.39 12.92
CA LEU A 209 -13.28 -1.54 13.15
C LEU A 209 -13.57 -2.64 14.17
N LEU A 210 -13.19 -3.85 13.86
CA LEU A 210 -13.57 -5.05 14.56
C LEU A 210 -12.38 -5.80 15.07
N ASN A 211 -12.63 -6.37 16.17
CA ASN A 211 -11.76 -7.22 16.91
C ASN A 211 -12.53 -8.43 17.43
N PRO A 212 -12.69 -9.46 16.58
CA PRO A 212 -13.55 -10.60 16.91
C PRO A 212 -13.12 -11.37 18.16
N ASN A 213 -11.94 -11.13 18.69
CA ASN A 213 -11.39 -11.80 19.85
C ASN A 213 -11.39 -10.97 21.14
N GLN A 214 -12.18 -9.91 21.22
CA GLN A 214 -12.40 -9.27 22.52
C GLN A 214 -13.30 -10.18 23.37
N PRO A 215 -12.85 -10.65 24.57
CA PRO A 215 -13.77 -11.24 25.49
C PRO A 215 -14.85 -10.19 25.78
N LYS A 216 -16.12 -10.55 25.59
CA LYS A 216 -17.24 -9.73 26.03
C LYS A 216 -17.04 -9.51 27.53
N LYS A 217 -16.83 -8.25 27.95
CA LYS A 217 -16.90 -7.87 29.34
C LYS A 217 -18.32 -8.03 29.84
#